data_322a32d522c7b14e4cf1458f37da92c0
#
_entry.id   322a32d522c7b14e4cf1458f37da92c0
#
_cell.length_a   1.000
_cell.length_b   1.000
_cell.length_c   1.000
_cell.angle_alpha   90.00
_cell.angle_beta   90.00
_cell.angle_gamma   90.00
#
_symmetry.space_group_name_H-M   'P 1'
#
loop_
_entity.id
_entity.type
_entity.pdbx_description
1 polymer ?
#
loop_
_entity_poly.entity_id
_entity_poly.type
_entity_poly.pdbx_seq_one_letter_code
_entity_poly.pdbx_strand_id
1 'polypeptide(L)'
;MNQQTRQYPAKIAALQQEYKSALLSVDKARAEVVLRDASAMLATPLEVAELCLAPVLEQMGEAWENGQLALSQIYMASRISEELVERILPPPQEAHGATPRIALALLEDHHMLGKRLVQSALRLAGIAVLDWQRVTVEELVARAIQERPDLILISTLMLRAALRVRDVREGLDRAGLAIPIYVGGAPFRFDPLLWQEVGASAMGANATEAIRLVLGFQERRRAAG
;
A
#
# COMPACT_ATOMS: atom_id res chain seq x y z
N MET A 1 -27.45 -15.87 13.15
CA MET A 1 -26.57 -14.73 12.88
C MET A 1 -26.73 -13.73 14.01
N ASN A 2 -25.74 -13.65 14.90
CA ASN A 2 -25.82 -12.93 16.19
C ASN A 2 -25.96 -11.40 15.99
N GLN A 3 -26.67 -10.70 16.87
CA GLN A 3 -26.82 -9.24 16.86
C GLN A 3 -25.47 -8.48 16.86
N GLN A 4 -24.43 -9.04 17.47
CA GLN A 4 -23.07 -8.49 17.45
C GLN A 4 -22.46 -8.44 16.03
N THR A 5 -22.73 -9.41 15.16
CA THR A 5 -22.22 -9.44 13.78
C THR A 5 -22.86 -8.35 12.89
N ARG A 6 -24.06 -7.89 13.20
CA ARG A 6 -24.75 -6.80 12.48
C ARG A 6 -24.33 -5.39 12.95
N GLN A 7 -23.83 -5.24 14.18
CA GLN A 7 -23.41 -3.94 14.72
C GLN A 7 -22.00 -3.53 14.26
N TYR A 8 -21.14 -4.49 13.90
CA TYR A 8 -19.75 -4.24 13.52
C TYR A 8 -19.61 -3.37 12.26
N PRO A 9 -20.26 -3.69 11.13
CA PRO A 9 -20.21 -2.86 9.93
C PRO A 9 -20.76 -1.44 10.13
N ALA A 10 -21.84 -1.30 10.89
CA ALA A 10 -22.43 0.01 11.15
C ALA A 10 -21.53 0.91 12.02
N LYS A 11 -20.83 0.34 13.00
CA LYS A 11 -19.84 1.07 13.81
C LYS A 11 -18.64 1.50 13.00
N ILE A 12 -18.13 0.62 12.11
CA ILE A 12 -17.03 0.97 11.20
C ILE A 12 -17.46 2.12 10.27
N ALA A 13 -18.65 2.06 9.69
CA ALA A 13 -19.18 3.12 8.85
C ALA A 13 -19.30 4.46 9.59
N ALA A 14 -19.71 4.45 10.86
CA ALA A 14 -19.76 5.65 11.69
C ALA A 14 -18.35 6.22 11.91
N LEU A 15 -17.36 5.39 12.27
CA LEU A 15 -15.96 5.81 12.43
C LEU A 15 -15.38 6.38 11.13
N GLN A 16 -15.69 5.78 9.98
CA GLN A 16 -15.28 6.28 8.67
C GLN A 16 -15.84 7.68 8.41
N GLN A 17 -17.12 7.92 8.71
CA GLN A 17 -17.74 9.25 8.54
C GLN A 17 -17.13 10.30 9.47
N GLU A 18 -16.87 9.94 10.73
CA GLU A 18 -16.21 10.84 11.67
C GLU A 18 -14.77 11.13 11.26
N TYR A 19 -14.02 10.13 10.79
CA TYR A 19 -12.68 10.30 10.28
C TYR A 19 -12.65 11.23 9.06
N LYS A 20 -13.53 10.99 8.09
CA LYS A 20 -13.70 11.84 6.91
C LYS A 20 -14.00 13.29 7.30
N SER A 21 -14.91 13.50 8.25
CA SER A 21 -15.25 14.84 8.76
C SER A 21 -14.06 15.53 9.40
N ALA A 22 -13.27 14.81 10.20
CA ALA A 22 -12.06 15.33 10.83
C ALA A 22 -10.99 15.71 9.78
N LEU A 23 -10.79 14.90 8.76
CA LEU A 23 -9.86 15.18 7.67
C LEU A 23 -10.28 16.41 6.86
N LEU A 24 -11.58 16.52 6.52
CA LEU A 24 -12.11 17.67 5.76
C LEU A 24 -12.00 18.99 6.53
N SER A 25 -12.10 18.95 7.86
CA SER A 25 -11.89 20.12 8.74
C SER A 25 -10.42 20.35 9.13
N VAL A 26 -9.49 19.51 8.64
CA VAL A 26 -8.06 19.55 8.99
C VAL A 26 -7.84 19.41 10.50
N ASP A 27 -8.75 18.71 11.19
CA ASP A 27 -8.69 18.46 12.63
C ASP A 27 -7.95 17.13 12.91
N LYS A 28 -6.62 17.23 12.97
CA LYS A 28 -5.75 16.08 13.25
C LYS A 28 -6.02 15.47 14.63
N ALA A 29 -6.33 16.28 15.64
CA ALA A 29 -6.58 15.77 16.99
C ALA A 29 -7.85 14.91 17.02
N ARG A 30 -8.91 15.34 16.36
CA ARG A 30 -10.15 14.57 16.22
C ARG A 30 -9.91 13.30 15.39
N ALA A 31 -9.17 13.39 14.28
CA ALA A 31 -8.82 12.23 13.48
C ALA A 31 -8.04 11.17 14.30
N GLU A 32 -7.12 11.60 15.17
CA GLU A 32 -6.37 10.72 16.07
C GLU A 32 -7.29 10.03 17.12
N VAL A 33 -8.25 10.76 17.66
CA VAL A 33 -9.26 10.18 18.57
C VAL A 33 -10.06 9.09 17.87
N VAL A 34 -10.56 9.35 16.68
CA VAL A 34 -11.35 8.36 15.90
C VAL A 34 -10.54 7.09 15.62
N LEU A 35 -9.25 7.22 15.26
CA LEU A 35 -8.39 6.04 15.02
C LEU A 35 -8.08 5.28 16.30
N ARG A 36 -7.96 5.96 17.44
CA ARG A 36 -7.83 5.31 18.75
C ARG A 36 -9.09 4.52 19.11
N ASP A 37 -10.28 5.07 18.87
CA ASP A 37 -11.53 4.38 19.10
C ASP A 37 -11.70 3.17 18.16
N ALA A 38 -11.27 3.30 16.90
CA ALA A 38 -11.15 2.18 15.98
C ALA A 38 -10.19 1.10 16.50
N SER A 39 -9.04 1.49 17.04
CA SER A 39 -8.05 0.56 17.62
C SER A 39 -8.56 -0.17 18.86
N ALA A 40 -9.47 0.42 19.62
CA ALA A 40 -10.11 -0.24 20.75
C ALA A 40 -11.13 -1.31 20.30
N MET A 41 -11.65 -1.20 19.08
CA MET A 41 -12.66 -2.09 18.52
C MET A 41 -12.08 -3.17 17.61
N LEU A 42 -11.04 -2.85 16.86
CA LEU A 42 -10.39 -3.71 15.86
C LEU A 42 -9.21 -4.46 16.47
N ALA A 43 -8.94 -5.67 15.99
CA ALA A 43 -7.95 -6.55 16.60
C ALA A 43 -6.51 -6.13 16.30
N THR A 44 -6.28 -5.47 15.17
CA THR A 44 -4.92 -5.12 14.71
C THR A 44 -4.84 -3.69 14.15
N PRO A 45 -3.67 -3.03 14.26
CA PRO A 45 -3.43 -1.76 13.59
C PRO A 45 -3.64 -1.80 12.08
N LEU A 46 -3.41 -2.96 11.45
CA LEU A 46 -3.64 -3.16 10.03
C LEU A 46 -5.14 -3.07 9.70
N GLU A 47 -6.00 -3.72 10.50
CA GLU A 47 -7.46 -3.62 10.33
C GLU A 47 -7.95 -2.17 10.49
N VAL A 48 -7.39 -1.39 11.41
CA VAL A 48 -7.69 0.04 11.53
C VAL A 48 -7.37 0.78 10.23
N ALA A 49 -6.21 0.52 9.67
CA ALA A 49 -5.79 1.14 8.43
C ALA A 49 -6.64 0.70 7.23
N GLU A 50 -6.91 -0.59 7.08
CA GLU A 50 -7.67 -1.14 5.94
C GLU A 50 -9.18 -0.87 6.03
N LEU A 51 -9.75 -0.88 7.22
CA LEU A 51 -11.20 -0.73 7.40
C LEU A 51 -11.64 0.71 7.70
N CYS A 52 -10.77 1.56 8.26
CA CYS A 52 -11.13 2.94 8.61
C CYS A 52 -10.41 3.98 7.78
N LEU A 53 -9.10 3.87 7.57
CA LEU A 53 -8.32 4.88 6.88
C LEU A 53 -8.45 4.81 5.36
N ALA A 54 -8.06 3.68 4.77
CA ALA A 54 -7.96 3.52 3.32
C ALA A 54 -9.29 3.80 2.61
N PRO A 55 -10.45 3.25 3.05
CA PRO A 55 -11.72 3.51 2.39
C PRO A 55 -12.13 5.00 2.41
N VAL A 56 -11.77 5.73 3.48
CA VAL A 56 -12.07 7.17 3.57
C VAL A 56 -11.23 7.96 2.58
N LEU A 57 -9.93 7.67 2.48
CA LEU A 57 -9.05 8.35 1.51
C LEU A 57 -9.44 8.03 0.06
N GLU A 58 -9.88 6.81 -0.21
CA GLU A 58 -10.41 6.41 -1.52
C GLU A 58 -11.67 7.21 -1.88
N GLN A 59 -12.66 7.27 -0.98
CA GLN A 59 -13.87 8.08 -1.18
C GLN A 59 -13.54 9.57 -1.39
N MET A 60 -12.54 10.09 -0.68
CA MET A 60 -12.09 11.46 -0.87
C MET A 60 -11.40 11.64 -2.22
N GLY A 61 -10.61 10.66 -2.69
CA GLY A 61 -10.01 10.65 -4.02
C GLY A 61 -11.07 10.68 -5.12
N GLU A 62 -12.08 9.81 -5.04
CA GLU A 62 -13.22 9.80 -5.97
C GLU A 62 -13.99 11.14 -5.96
N ALA A 63 -14.20 11.73 -4.78
CA ALA A 63 -14.86 13.02 -4.65
C ALA A 63 -14.05 14.17 -5.29
N TRP A 64 -12.72 14.10 -5.25
CA TRP A 64 -11.85 15.05 -5.94
C TRP A 64 -11.92 14.86 -7.46
N GLU A 65 -11.85 13.63 -7.97
CA GLU A 65 -11.98 13.34 -9.40
C GLU A 65 -13.33 13.85 -9.97
N ASN A 66 -14.40 13.78 -9.18
CA ASN A 66 -15.71 14.32 -9.50
C ASN A 66 -15.84 15.84 -9.25
N GLY A 67 -14.78 16.54 -8.91
CA GLY A 67 -14.77 17.99 -8.66
C GLY A 67 -15.48 18.42 -7.38
N GLN A 68 -15.81 17.51 -6.47
CA GLN A 68 -16.52 17.78 -5.21
C GLN A 68 -15.55 18.21 -4.10
N LEU A 69 -14.27 17.89 -4.22
CA LEU A 69 -13.21 18.29 -3.28
C LEU A 69 -12.07 19.00 -4.00
N ALA A 70 -11.44 19.96 -3.32
CA ALA A 70 -10.25 20.61 -3.82
C ALA A 70 -9.00 19.73 -3.61
N LEU A 71 -8.00 19.87 -4.49
CA LEU A 71 -6.71 19.16 -4.36
C LEU A 71 -6.04 19.42 -3.01
N SER A 72 -6.15 20.64 -2.47
CA SER A 72 -5.63 21.00 -1.15
C SER A 72 -6.23 20.18 -0.01
N GLN A 73 -7.54 19.83 -0.11
CA GLN A 73 -8.21 19.00 0.91
C GLN A 73 -7.68 17.57 0.87
N ILE A 74 -7.47 17.00 -0.33
CA ILE A 74 -6.86 15.68 -0.50
C ILE A 74 -5.43 15.67 0.04
N TYR A 75 -4.64 16.69 -0.31
CA TYR A 75 -3.27 16.81 0.17
C TYR A 75 -3.20 16.83 1.70
N MET A 76 -4.02 17.66 2.37
CA MET A 76 -4.04 17.76 3.83
C MET A 76 -4.54 16.46 4.47
N ALA A 77 -5.58 15.84 3.93
CA ALA A 77 -6.08 14.56 4.40
C ALA A 77 -5.02 13.46 4.32
N SER A 78 -4.31 13.36 3.20
CA SER A 78 -3.22 12.41 3.02
C SER A 78 -2.08 12.64 4.02
N ARG A 79 -1.67 13.89 4.22
CA ARG A 79 -0.61 14.26 5.18
C ARG A 79 -0.98 13.89 6.62
N ILE A 80 -2.21 14.23 7.05
CA ILE A 80 -2.70 13.88 8.39
C ILE A 80 -2.72 12.35 8.54
N SER A 81 -3.24 11.63 7.55
CA SER A 81 -3.35 10.17 7.60
C SER A 81 -1.98 9.49 7.61
N GLU A 82 -1.01 9.97 6.85
CA GLU A 82 0.37 9.46 6.86
C GLU A 82 1.01 9.60 8.24
N GLU A 83 0.89 10.77 8.87
CA GLU A 83 1.42 11.01 10.21
C GLU A 83 0.75 10.15 11.29
N LEU A 84 -0.56 9.92 11.18
CA LEU A 84 -1.31 9.08 12.13
C LEU A 84 -0.97 7.60 11.94
N VAL A 85 -0.80 7.14 10.71
CA VAL A 85 -0.38 5.76 10.42
C VAL A 85 1.00 5.45 10.99
N GLU A 86 1.94 6.39 10.96
CA GLU A 86 3.26 6.22 11.59
C GLU A 86 3.19 5.93 13.09
N ARG A 87 2.15 6.42 13.76
CA ARG A 87 1.96 6.21 15.20
C ARG A 87 1.26 4.90 15.54
N ILE A 88 0.40 4.42 14.65
CA ILE A 88 -0.38 3.18 14.89
C ILE A 88 0.35 1.94 14.37
N LEU A 89 1.04 2.06 13.24
CA LEU A 89 1.79 0.93 12.69
C LEU A 89 3.17 0.80 13.35
N PRO A 90 3.60 -0.44 13.60
CA PRO A 90 4.91 -0.67 14.18
C PRO A 90 6.03 -0.18 13.23
N PRO A 91 7.19 0.28 13.77
CA PRO A 91 8.28 0.78 12.95
C PRO A 91 8.83 -0.30 12.01
N PRO A 92 9.32 0.07 10.81
CA PRO A 92 9.90 -0.88 9.86
C PRO A 92 11.12 -1.59 10.48
N GLN A 93 11.25 -2.90 10.22
CA GLN A 93 12.45 -3.67 10.54
C GLN A 93 13.19 -3.98 9.26
N GLU A 94 14.53 -3.86 9.28
CA GLU A 94 15.36 -4.19 8.14
C GLU A 94 15.45 -5.70 7.93
N ALA A 95 15.33 -6.13 6.67
CA ALA A 95 15.39 -7.52 6.26
C ALA A 95 16.84 -7.94 5.95
N HIS A 96 17.66 -8.19 6.98
CA HIS A 96 18.99 -8.74 6.75
C HIS A 96 18.93 -10.27 6.65
N GLY A 97 19.41 -10.80 5.52
CA GLY A 97 19.55 -12.26 5.32
C GLY A 97 18.25 -13.04 5.05
N ALA A 98 17.11 -12.37 4.85
CA ALA A 98 15.86 -13.04 4.53
C ALA A 98 15.88 -13.68 3.13
N THR A 99 15.37 -14.91 3.02
CA THR A 99 15.21 -15.62 1.74
C THR A 99 13.77 -16.11 1.60
N PRO A 100 13.06 -15.80 0.51
CA PRO A 100 13.52 -15.01 -0.64
C PRO A 100 13.68 -13.52 -0.31
N ARG A 101 14.58 -12.84 -1.06
CA ARG A 101 14.80 -11.40 -0.94
C ARG A 101 13.70 -10.65 -1.67
N ILE A 102 12.89 -9.92 -0.94
CA ILE A 102 11.74 -9.18 -1.47
C ILE A 102 12.02 -7.69 -1.30
N ALA A 103 12.03 -6.94 -2.40
CA ALA A 103 12.14 -5.49 -2.36
C ALA A 103 10.76 -4.83 -2.40
N LEU A 104 10.60 -3.71 -1.68
CA LEU A 104 9.40 -2.89 -1.69
C LEU A 104 9.77 -1.43 -1.98
N ALA A 105 9.21 -0.87 -3.04
CA ALA A 105 9.49 0.48 -3.50
C ALA A 105 8.23 1.31 -3.70
N LEU A 106 8.36 2.64 -3.52
CA LEU A 106 7.42 3.64 -4.02
C LEU A 106 8.00 4.25 -5.29
N LEU A 107 7.37 4.02 -6.44
CA LEU A 107 7.90 4.44 -7.73
C LEU A 107 7.43 5.85 -8.09
N GLU A 108 8.36 6.80 -8.21
CA GLU A 108 8.13 8.18 -8.69
C GLU A 108 6.88 8.89 -8.12
N ASP A 109 6.52 8.53 -6.89
CA ASP A 109 5.34 9.03 -6.19
C ASP A 109 5.74 9.66 -4.84
N HIS A 110 4.84 10.42 -4.24
CA HIS A 110 5.06 11.06 -2.93
C HIS A 110 4.17 10.48 -1.83
N HIS A 111 3.19 9.64 -2.17
CA HIS A 111 2.17 9.13 -1.26
C HIS A 111 2.62 7.82 -0.63
N MET A 112 3.21 7.92 0.55
CA MET A 112 3.82 6.79 1.26
C MET A 112 2.82 5.83 1.90
N LEU A 113 1.55 6.23 2.09
CA LEU A 113 0.58 5.48 2.89
C LEU A 113 0.41 4.03 2.41
N GLY A 114 0.12 3.83 1.12
CA GLY A 114 -0.09 2.48 0.55
C GLY A 114 1.13 1.58 0.74
N LYS A 115 2.33 2.10 0.47
CA LYS A 115 3.59 1.38 0.70
C LYS A 115 3.77 0.98 2.16
N ARG A 116 3.49 1.89 3.11
CA ARG A 116 3.61 1.64 4.56
C ARG A 116 2.63 0.59 5.04
N LEU A 117 1.39 0.62 4.55
CA LEU A 117 0.39 -0.40 4.86
C LEU A 117 0.87 -1.78 4.42
N VAL A 118 1.34 -1.91 3.18
CA VAL A 118 1.88 -3.17 2.65
C VAL A 118 3.10 -3.64 3.46
N GLN A 119 4.04 -2.75 3.77
CA GLN A 119 5.23 -3.07 4.55
C GLN A 119 4.87 -3.60 5.95
N SER A 120 3.94 -2.93 6.64
CA SER A 120 3.49 -3.35 7.96
C SER A 120 2.73 -4.67 7.93
N ALA A 121 1.89 -4.86 6.93
CA ALA A 121 1.14 -6.09 6.73
C ALA A 121 2.08 -7.29 6.49
N LEU A 122 3.04 -7.16 5.61
CA LEU A 122 4.04 -8.19 5.33
C LEU A 122 4.84 -8.52 6.59
N ARG A 123 5.24 -7.51 7.36
CA ARG A 123 5.97 -7.70 8.60
C ARG A 123 5.13 -8.45 9.66
N LEU A 124 3.86 -8.10 9.83
CA LEU A 124 2.96 -8.80 10.75
C LEU A 124 2.76 -10.27 10.33
N ALA A 125 2.85 -10.56 9.03
CA ALA A 125 2.85 -11.92 8.49
C ALA A 125 4.22 -12.63 8.59
N GLY A 126 5.23 -12.03 9.25
CA GLY A 126 6.58 -12.59 9.37
C GLY A 126 7.42 -12.49 8.09
N ILE A 127 7.02 -11.66 7.14
CA ILE A 127 7.71 -11.47 5.86
C ILE A 127 8.57 -10.21 5.94
N ALA A 128 9.88 -10.40 5.90
CA ALA A 128 10.83 -9.28 5.86
C ALA A 128 11.01 -8.77 4.42
N VAL A 129 11.11 -7.45 4.26
CA VAL A 129 11.30 -6.79 2.96
C VAL A 129 12.47 -5.81 3.00
N LEU A 130 13.17 -5.68 1.88
CA LEU A 130 14.15 -4.62 1.62
C LEU A 130 13.37 -3.35 1.28
N ASP A 131 13.39 -2.38 2.16
CA ASP A 131 12.69 -1.11 1.92
C ASP A 131 13.53 -0.17 1.06
N TRP A 132 13.18 -0.09 -0.22
CA TRP A 132 13.85 0.82 -1.16
C TRP A 132 13.36 2.26 -1.10
N GLN A 133 12.42 2.55 -0.20
CA GLN A 133 11.85 3.88 -0.04
C GLN A 133 11.19 4.38 -1.35
N ARG A 134 11.34 5.68 -1.62
CA ARG A 134 10.97 6.31 -2.88
C ARG A 134 12.15 6.22 -3.85
N VAL A 135 11.88 5.75 -5.07
CA VAL A 135 12.88 5.59 -6.12
C VAL A 135 12.36 6.06 -7.48
N THR A 136 13.26 6.47 -8.35
CA THR A 136 13.00 6.61 -9.78
C THR A 136 13.11 5.26 -10.48
N VAL A 137 12.75 5.20 -11.77
CA VAL A 137 12.95 3.98 -12.60
C VAL A 137 14.42 3.57 -12.63
N GLU A 138 15.32 4.53 -12.86
CA GLU A 138 16.75 4.30 -12.97
C GLU A 138 17.36 3.77 -11.66
N GLU A 139 16.97 4.38 -10.53
CA GLU A 139 17.40 3.95 -9.20
C GLU A 139 16.90 2.54 -8.86
N LEU A 140 15.63 2.23 -9.22
CA LEU A 140 15.06 0.91 -8.98
C LEU A 140 15.81 -0.16 -9.77
N VAL A 141 16.05 0.07 -11.06
CA VAL A 141 16.78 -0.86 -11.93
C VAL A 141 18.23 -1.03 -11.44
N ALA A 142 18.91 0.06 -11.06
CA ALA A 142 20.27 0.01 -10.52
C ALA A 142 20.34 -0.82 -9.24
N ARG A 143 19.42 -0.63 -8.31
CA ARG A 143 19.32 -1.45 -7.08
C ARG A 143 19.01 -2.91 -7.39
N ALA A 144 18.13 -3.18 -8.34
CA ALA A 144 17.82 -4.55 -8.75
C ALA A 144 19.05 -5.28 -9.33
N ILE A 145 19.89 -4.59 -10.08
CA ILE A 145 21.15 -5.13 -10.59
C ILE A 145 22.12 -5.45 -9.44
N GLN A 146 22.25 -4.53 -8.49
CA GLN A 146 23.18 -4.65 -7.37
C GLN A 146 22.73 -5.67 -6.32
N GLU A 147 21.46 -5.60 -5.92
CA GLU A 147 20.93 -6.34 -4.77
C GLU A 147 20.30 -7.68 -5.15
N ARG A 148 19.94 -7.87 -6.44
CA ARG A 148 19.37 -9.11 -6.97
C ARG A 148 18.20 -9.65 -6.14
N PRO A 149 17.12 -8.88 -5.95
CA PRO A 149 15.94 -9.38 -5.24
C PRO A 149 15.26 -10.49 -6.05
N ASP A 150 14.55 -11.37 -5.36
CA ASP A 150 13.76 -12.44 -5.97
C ASP A 150 12.39 -11.96 -6.43
N LEU A 151 11.91 -10.86 -5.83
CA LEU A 151 10.61 -10.23 -6.11
C LEU A 151 10.71 -8.73 -5.84
N ILE A 152 10.11 -7.91 -6.69
CA ILE A 152 9.96 -6.48 -6.48
C ILE A 152 8.48 -6.14 -6.32
N LEU A 153 8.13 -5.49 -5.20
CA LEU A 153 6.82 -4.93 -4.95
C LEU A 153 6.87 -3.43 -5.23
N ILE A 154 5.97 -2.92 -6.07
CA ILE A 154 5.90 -1.51 -6.42
C ILE A 154 4.55 -0.94 -6.00
N SER A 155 4.57 0.10 -5.17
CA SER A 155 3.41 0.90 -4.82
C SER A 155 3.37 2.19 -5.64
N THR A 156 2.19 2.56 -6.15
CA THR A 156 1.94 3.85 -6.81
C THR A 156 0.55 4.35 -6.44
N LEU A 157 0.36 5.67 -6.38
CA LEU A 157 -0.97 6.28 -6.25
C LEU A 157 -1.38 6.99 -7.54
N MET A 158 -0.44 7.63 -8.23
CA MET A 158 -0.71 8.40 -9.43
C MET A 158 -0.58 7.52 -10.69
N LEU A 159 -1.51 7.70 -11.64
CA LEU A 159 -1.51 6.96 -12.92
C LEU A 159 -0.18 7.13 -13.67
N ARG A 160 0.39 8.34 -13.67
CA ARG A 160 1.69 8.61 -14.29
C ARG A 160 2.78 7.70 -13.73
N ALA A 161 2.82 7.50 -12.42
CA ALA A 161 3.79 6.62 -11.77
C ALA A 161 3.52 5.14 -12.09
N ALA A 162 2.25 4.73 -12.15
CA ALA A 162 1.87 3.38 -12.54
C ALA A 162 2.32 3.02 -13.97
N LEU A 163 2.18 3.94 -14.91
CA LEU A 163 2.63 3.75 -16.30
C LEU A 163 4.15 3.59 -16.41
N ARG A 164 4.94 4.19 -15.49
CA ARG A 164 6.41 4.05 -15.44
C ARG A 164 6.88 2.64 -15.04
N VAL A 165 6.00 1.78 -14.54
CA VAL A 165 6.32 0.37 -14.28
C VAL A 165 6.75 -0.35 -15.56
N ARG A 166 6.24 0.05 -16.73
CA ARG A 166 6.71 -0.46 -18.03
C ARG A 166 8.20 -0.21 -18.23
N ASP A 167 8.65 1.00 -17.93
CA ASP A 167 10.07 1.35 -18.09
C ASP A 167 10.97 0.58 -17.11
N VAL A 168 10.44 0.28 -15.90
CA VAL A 168 11.11 -0.63 -14.96
C VAL A 168 11.26 -2.02 -15.58
N ARG A 169 10.18 -2.60 -16.15
CA ARG A 169 10.24 -3.91 -16.80
C ARG A 169 11.26 -3.94 -17.91
N GLU A 170 11.23 -2.95 -18.82
CA GLU A 170 12.18 -2.84 -19.92
C GLU A 170 13.62 -2.66 -19.43
N GLY A 171 13.82 -1.91 -18.34
CA GLY A 171 15.14 -1.74 -17.73
C GLY A 171 15.69 -3.03 -17.16
N LEU A 172 14.86 -3.82 -16.47
CA LEU A 172 15.24 -5.13 -15.95
C LEU A 172 15.53 -6.12 -17.08
N ASP A 173 14.72 -6.14 -18.14
CA ASP A 173 14.92 -7.00 -19.31
C ASP A 173 16.23 -6.69 -20.03
N ARG A 174 16.55 -5.40 -20.22
CA ARG A 174 17.85 -4.97 -20.79
C ARG A 174 19.04 -5.39 -19.92
N ALA A 175 18.84 -5.49 -18.60
CA ALA A 175 19.84 -5.97 -17.66
C ALA A 175 19.89 -7.51 -17.56
N GLY A 176 19.07 -8.25 -18.30
CA GLY A 176 18.97 -9.71 -18.25
C GLY A 176 18.38 -10.24 -16.93
N LEU A 177 17.53 -9.44 -16.25
CA LEU A 177 16.93 -9.76 -14.96
C LEU A 177 15.48 -10.17 -15.10
N ALA A 178 15.19 -11.46 -15.02
CA ALA A 178 13.82 -12.01 -15.02
C ALA A 178 13.17 -11.93 -13.61
N ILE A 179 13.25 -10.76 -12.96
CA ILE A 179 12.66 -10.57 -11.62
C ILE A 179 11.17 -10.24 -11.79
N PRO A 180 10.26 -10.99 -11.13
CA PRO A 180 8.84 -10.66 -11.15
C PRO A 180 8.57 -9.33 -10.44
N ILE A 181 7.62 -8.56 -10.98
CA ILE A 181 7.15 -7.30 -10.42
C ILE A 181 5.70 -7.48 -10.01
N TYR A 182 5.38 -7.24 -8.73
CA TYR A 182 4.02 -7.16 -8.25
C TYR A 182 3.69 -5.70 -7.95
N VAL A 183 2.53 -5.25 -8.37
CA VAL A 183 2.11 -3.86 -8.26
C VAL A 183 0.89 -3.69 -7.37
N GLY A 184 0.72 -2.50 -6.83
CA GLY A 184 -0.47 -2.11 -6.08
C GLY A 184 -0.64 -0.59 -6.04
N GLY A 185 -1.86 -0.19 -5.70
CA GLY A 185 -2.28 1.20 -5.60
C GLY A 185 -3.50 1.53 -6.47
N ALA A 186 -4.01 2.75 -6.33
CA ALA A 186 -5.26 3.16 -6.93
C ALA A 186 -5.36 2.91 -8.45
N PRO A 187 -4.35 3.26 -9.29
CA PRO A 187 -4.46 3.07 -10.74
C PRO A 187 -4.77 1.64 -11.17
N PHE A 188 -4.17 0.66 -10.50
CA PHE A 188 -4.36 -0.77 -10.81
C PHE A 188 -5.71 -1.31 -10.33
N ARG A 189 -6.36 -0.61 -9.40
CA ARG A 189 -7.72 -0.95 -8.93
C ARG A 189 -8.78 -0.35 -9.83
N PHE A 190 -8.55 0.87 -10.37
CA PHE A 190 -9.44 1.52 -11.32
C PHE A 190 -9.41 0.86 -12.69
N ASP A 191 -8.21 0.43 -13.13
CA ASP A 191 -8.03 -0.35 -14.37
C ASP A 191 -7.44 -1.73 -14.04
N PRO A 192 -8.29 -2.79 -14.00
CA PRO A 192 -7.86 -4.15 -13.68
C PRO A 192 -6.90 -4.78 -14.69
N LEU A 193 -6.74 -4.20 -15.87
CA LEU A 193 -5.83 -4.69 -16.92
C LEU A 193 -4.49 -3.96 -16.95
N LEU A 194 -4.41 -2.78 -16.34
CA LEU A 194 -3.23 -1.92 -16.37
C LEU A 194 -1.94 -2.64 -15.92
N TRP A 195 -2.03 -3.51 -14.91
CA TRP A 195 -0.85 -4.24 -14.44
C TRP A 195 -0.25 -5.16 -15.51
N GLN A 196 -1.07 -5.76 -16.37
CA GLN A 196 -0.62 -6.56 -17.52
C GLN A 196 0.01 -5.67 -18.59
N GLU A 197 -0.61 -4.53 -18.87
CA GLU A 197 -0.14 -3.58 -19.89
C GLU A 197 1.23 -2.99 -19.55
N VAL A 198 1.54 -2.80 -18.28
CA VAL A 198 2.84 -2.31 -17.83
C VAL A 198 3.87 -3.43 -17.58
N GLY A 199 3.52 -4.69 -17.88
CA GLY A 199 4.43 -5.84 -17.75
C GLY A 199 4.66 -6.29 -16.32
N ALA A 200 3.75 -5.99 -15.39
CA ALA A 200 3.78 -6.56 -14.05
C ALA A 200 3.33 -8.03 -14.06
N SER A 201 3.77 -8.80 -13.08
CA SER A 201 3.47 -10.24 -12.97
C SER A 201 2.22 -10.53 -12.14
N ALA A 202 1.83 -9.60 -11.26
CA ALA A 202 0.61 -9.66 -10.46
C ALA A 202 0.25 -8.28 -9.90
N MET A 203 -1.00 -8.14 -9.42
CA MET A 203 -1.52 -6.96 -8.76
C MET A 203 -2.20 -7.33 -7.46
N GLY A 204 -1.97 -6.54 -6.40
CA GLY A 204 -2.69 -6.60 -5.13
C GLY A 204 -3.54 -5.35 -4.92
N ALA A 205 -4.84 -5.52 -4.67
CA ALA A 205 -5.77 -4.42 -4.47
C ALA A 205 -5.61 -3.75 -3.08
N ASN A 206 -5.07 -4.48 -2.09
CA ASN A 206 -4.87 -4.02 -0.72
C ASN A 206 -3.70 -4.76 -0.06
N ALA A 207 -3.39 -4.41 1.20
CA ALA A 207 -2.27 -4.99 1.93
C ALA A 207 -2.46 -6.48 2.24
N THR A 208 -3.68 -6.93 2.50
CA THR A 208 -4.01 -8.34 2.74
C THR A 208 -3.77 -9.18 1.48
N GLU A 209 -4.14 -8.67 0.30
CA GLU A 209 -3.82 -9.35 -0.97
C GLU A 209 -2.33 -9.38 -1.27
N ALA A 210 -1.60 -8.32 -0.92
CA ALA A 210 -0.14 -8.31 -1.04
C ALA A 210 0.50 -9.45 -0.24
N ILE A 211 0.05 -9.71 1.01
CA ILE A 211 0.49 -10.86 1.82
C ILE A 211 0.24 -12.17 1.06
N ARG A 212 -0.98 -12.38 0.57
CA ARG A 212 -1.37 -13.62 -0.14
C ARG A 212 -0.50 -13.87 -1.37
N LEU A 213 -0.26 -12.83 -2.16
CA LEU A 213 0.57 -12.90 -3.36
C LEU A 213 2.03 -13.25 -3.02
N VAL A 214 2.59 -12.65 -1.98
CA VAL A 214 3.96 -12.91 -1.53
C VAL A 214 4.11 -14.32 -0.97
N LEU A 215 3.16 -14.79 -0.15
CA LEU A 215 3.16 -16.16 0.35
C LEU A 215 3.09 -17.18 -0.79
N GLY A 216 2.20 -16.97 -1.75
CA GLY A 216 2.12 -17.83 -2.94
C GLY A 216 3.39 -17.79 -3.81
N PHE A 217 4.10 -16.66 -3.85
CA PHE A 217 5.42 -16.60 -4.49
C PHE A 217 6.46 -17.45 -3.74
N GLN A 218 6.51 -17.34 -2.41
CA GLN A 218 7.42 -18.13 -1.58
C GLN A 218 7.18 -19.63 -1.71
N GLU A 219 5.91 -20.06 -1.73
CA GLU A 219 5.53 -21.47 -1.92
C GLU A 219 5.98 -22.01 -3.27
N ARG A 220 5.73 -21.27 -4.36
CA ARG A 220 6.18 -21.67 -5.71
C ARG A 220 7.69 -21.80 -5.80
N ARG A 221 8.45 -20.92 -5.16
CA ARG A 221 9.92 -21.04 -5.12
C ARG A 221 10.39 -22.26 -4.35
N ARG A 222 9.77 -22.55 -3.20
CA ARG A 222 10.11 -23.76 -2.41
C ARG A 222 9.81 -25.05 -3.17
N ALA A 223 8.78 -25.06 -4.01
CA ALA A 223 8.41 -26.22 -4.82
C ALA A 223 9.31 -26.42 -6.05
N ALA A 224 10.04 -25.37 -6.47
CA ALA A 224 10.91 -25.39 -7.65
C ALA A 224 12.40 -25.61 -7.34
N GLY A 225 12.80 -25.58 -6.07
CA GLY A 225 14.19 -25.77 -5.59
C GLY A 225 14.33 -27.02 -4.78
#